data_dc094cef2b038fdfb0b60ea70b69ad90
#
_entry.id   dc094cef2b038fdfb0b60ea70b69ad90
#
_cell.length_a   1.000
_cell.length_b   1.000
_cell.length_c   1.000
_cell.angle_alpha   90.00
_cell.angle_beta   90.00
_cell.angle_gamma   90.00
#
_symmetry.space_group_name_H-M   'P 1'
#
loop_
_entity.id
_entity.type
_entity.pdbx_description
1 polymer ?
#
loop_
_entity_poly.entity_id
_entity_poly.type
_entity_poly.pdbx_seq_one_letter_code
_entity_poly.pdbx_strand_id
1 'polypeptide(L)' 'MNRYGMYLKNGKDLIHLTQQETPDKAKQYFAKVKQIPLEEFNKIFTVKEIKNNGQQN' A
#
# COMPACT_ATOMS: atom_id res chain seq x y z
N MET A 1 6.68 -10.49 7.86
CA MET A 1 6.05 -9.69 6.80
C MET A 1 5.70 -8.31 7.28
N ASN A 2 5.73 -7.36 6.39
CA ASN A 2 5.44 -5.98 6.73
C ASN A 2 4.02 -5.63 6.32
N ARG A 3 3.47 -4.63 6.99
CA ARG A 3 2.16 -4.10 6.62
C ARG A 3 2.33 -2.90 5.71
N TYR A 4 1.49 -2.84 4.71
CA TYR A 4 1.51 -1.72 3.75
C TYR A 4 0.11 -1.21 3.55
N GLY A 5 -0.02 0.11 3.50
CA GLY A 5 -1.29 0.75 3.27
C GLY A 5 -1.32 1.45 1.93
N MET A 6 -2.50 1.46 1.32
CA MET A 6 -2.72 2.13 0.05
C MET A 6 -3.52 3.40 0.30
N TYR A 7 -3.05 4.49 -0.28
CA TYR A 7 -3.66 5.81 -0.13
C TYR A 7 -3.81 6.45 -1.51
N LEU A 8 -4.78 7.33 -1.65
CA LEU A 8 -4.78 8.21 -2.81
C LEU A 8 -3.53 9.08 -2.77
N LYS A 9 -3.02 9.45 -3.93
CA LYS A 9 -1.71 10.08 -4.03
C LYS A 9 -1.58 11.32 -3.15
N ASN A 10 -2.62 12.11 -3.08
CA ASN A 10 -2.62 13.31 -2.24
C ASN A 10 -3.53 13.17 -1.03
N GLY A 11 -3.95 11.95 -0.74
CA GLY A 11 -4.86 11.70 0.36
C GLY A 11 -4.15 11.24 1.60
N LYS A 12 -4.85 11.34 2.72
CA LYS A 12 -4.33 10.90 4.01
C LYS A 12 -5.07 9.69 4.54
N ASP A 13 -6.15 9.31 3.89
CA ASP A 13 -6.99 8.23 4.39
C ASP A 13 -6.49 6.89 3.89
N LEU A 14 -6.39 5.95 4.80
CA LEU A 14 -6.04 4.58 4.46
C LEU A 14 -7.20 3.94 3.72
N ILE A 15 -6.94 3.46 2.50
CA ILE A 15 -7.98 2.85 1.68
C ILE A 15 -7.97 1.33 1.84
N HIS A 16 -6.79 0.75 1.85
CA HIS A 16 -6.66 -0.70 1.87
C HIS A 16 -5.36 -1.08 2.56
N LEU A 17 -5.32 -2.29 3.10
CA LEU A 17 -4.15 -2.80 3.84
C LEU A 17 -3.77 -4.16 3.31
N THR A 18 -2.47 -4.45 3.30
CA THR A 18 -1.98 -5.78 2.97
C THR A 18 -0.71 -6.06 3.76
N GLN A 19 -0.41 -7.34 3.91
CA GLN A 19 0.86 -7.77 4.45
C GLN A 19 1.67 -8.40 3.33
N GLN A 20 2.84 -7.84 3.08
CA GLN A 20 3.72 -8.33 2.02
C GLN A 20 5.15 -8.23 2.49
N GLU A 21 6.05 -8.86 1.75
CA GLU A 21 7.46 -8.86 2.11
C GLU A 21 8.16 -7.58 1.72
N THR A 22 7.73 -6.95 0.64
CA THR A 22 8.37 -5.75 0.11
C THR A 22 7.32 -4.76 -0.35
N PRO A 23 7.68 -3.46 -0.45
CA PRO A 23 6.76 -2.47 -1.01
C PRO A 23 6.34 -2.78 -2.44
N ASP A 24 7.26 -3.33 -3.24
CA ASP A 24 6.93 -3.67 -4.62
C ASP A 24 5.86 -4.73 -4.70
N LYS A 25 5.93 -5.72 -3.83
CA LYS A 25 4.91 -6.76 -3.80
C LYS A 25 3.58 -6.19 -3.35
N ALA A 26 3.60 -5.24 -2.41
CA ALA A 26 2.39 -4.58 -1.97
C ALA A 26 1.74 -3.80 -3.12
N LYS A 27 2.54 -3.07 -3.89
CA LYS A 27 2.02 -2.32 -5.03
C LYS A 27 1.39 -3.24 -6.06
N GLN A 28 2.06 -4.34 -6.35
CA GLN A 28 1.54 -5.32 -7.30
C GLN A 28 0.22 -5.91 -6.82
N TYR A 29 0.15 -6.21 -5.54
CA TYR A 29 -1.06 -6.74 -4.95
C TYR A 29 -2.21 -5.74 -5.08
N PHE A 30 -1.97 -4.49 -4.70
CA PHE A 30 -3.02 -3.48 -4.75
C PHE A 30 -3.46 -3.19 -6.20
N ALA A 31 -2.52 -3.15 -7.12
CA ALA A 31 -2.85 -2.94 -8.53
C ALA A 31 -3.74 -4.06 -9.04
N LYS A 32 -3.43 -5.28 -8.65
CA LYS A 32 -4.23 -6.43 -9.04
C LYS A 32 -5.63 -6.35 -8.44
N VAL A 33 -5.73 -5.96 -7.17
CA VAL A 33 -7.02 -5.82 -6.51
C VAL A 33 -7.87 -4.77 -7.22
N LYS A 34 -7.24 -3.67 -7.64
CA LYS A 34 -7.95 -2.60 -8.36
C LYS A 34 -8.13 -2.92 -9.83
N GLN A 35 -7.50 -3.98 -10.32
CA GLN A 35 -7.60 -4.39 -11.72
C GLN A 35 -7.12 -3.32 -12.68
N ILE A 36 -6.01 -2.68 -12.33
CA ILE A 36 -5.39 -1.68 -13.20
C ILE A 36 -3.91 -2.00 -13.34
N PRO A 37 -3.28 -1.59 -14.45
CA PRO A 37 -1.84 -1.77 -14.60
C PRO A 37 -1.08 -1.04 -13.51
N LEU A 38 0.07 -1.57 -13.15
CA LEU A 38 0.89 -0.97 -12.11
C LEU A 38 1.24 0.48 -12.44
N GLU A 39 1.46 0.77 -13.70
CA GLU A 39 1.78 2.12 -14.15
C GLU A 39 0.66 3.09 -13.81
N GLU A 40 -0.58 2.68 -14.07
CA GLU A 40 -1.75 3.50 -13.73
C GLU A 40 -1.93 3.60 -12.23
N PHE A 41 -1.69 2.49 -11.54
CA PHE A 41 -1.79 2.47 -10.09
C PHE A 41 -0.86 3.53 -9.48
N ASN A 42 0.36 3.61 -9.97
CA ASN A 42 1.34 4.54 -9.41
C ASN A 42 0.98 6.01 -9.65
N LYS A 43 0.13 6.28 -10.63
CA LYS A 43 -0.33 7.65 -10.88
C LYS A 43 -1.44 8.07 -9.94
N ILE A 44 -2.19 7.10 -9.43
CA ILE A 44 -3.40 7.38 -8.64
C ILE A 44 -3.16 7.17 -7.16
N PHE A 45 -2.40 6.15 -6.81
CA PHE A 45 -2.24 5.72 -5.43
C PHE A 45 -0.79 5.77 -4.99
N THR A 46 -0.60 5.77 -3.68
CA THR A 46 0.71 5.61 -3.07
C THR A 46 0.63 4.51 -2.02
N VAL A 47 1.76 3.85 -1.80
CA VAL A 47 1.84 2.77 -0.83
C VAL A 47 2.87 3.16 0.22
N LYS A 48 2.50 3.01 1.48
CA LYS A 48 3.40 3.31 2.58
C LYS A 48 3.46 2.14 3.53
N GLU A 49 4.63 1.88 4.06
CA GLU A 49 4.78 0.87 5.09
C GLU A 49 4.20 1.40 6.40
N ILE A 50 3.36 0.60 7.02
CA ILE A 50 2.77 0.95 8.30
C ILE A 50 3.54 0.21 9.37
N LYS A 51 4.33 0.94 10.14
CA LYS A 51 5.11 0.35 11.22
C LYS A 51 4.30 0.34 12.49
N ASN A 52 4.21 -0.84 13.04
CA ASN A 52 3.49 -1.03 14.27
C ASN A 52 4.47 -0.93 15.44
N ASN A 53 4.79 0.23 15.84
CA ASN A 53 5.74 0.45 16.92
C ASN A 53 5.04 0.32 18.25
N GLY A 54 4.92 -0.67 18.52
CA GLY A 54 4.19 -0.83 19.58
C GLY A 54 4.28 -0.12 20.87
N GLN A 55 4.59 -0.07 19.96
CA GLN A 55 4.42 -0.05 20.54
C GLN A 55 4.46 -0.16 21.22
N GLN A 56 4.76 -0.26 21.15
CA GLN A 56 4.91 -0.45 21.68
C GLN A 56 4.79 -0.39 22.44
N ASN A 57 4.85 -0.33 22.59
CA ASN A 57 4.70 -0.45 23.26
C ASN A 57 4.58 -0.59 23.75
#